data_da41734a27430386871e0bb5013f0327
#
_entry.id   da41734a27430386871e0bb5013f0327
#
_cell.length_a   1.000
_cell.length_b   1.000
_cell.length_c   1.000
_cell.angle_alpha   90.00
_cell.angle_beta   90.00
_cell.angle_gamma   90.00
#
_symmetry.space_group_name_H-M   'P 1'
#
loop_
_entity.id
_entity.type
_entity.pdbx_description
1 polymer ?
#
loop_
_entity_poly.entity_id
_entity_poly.type
_entity_poly.pdbx_seq_one_letter_code
_entity_poly.pdbx_strand_id
1 'polypeptide(L)'
;PNVVLVPNLPGPGVALDLGWLSGTVPAGQLAEMQAAQRDRPAAQESFGIQARNLNRLNREGITISFGTDGSSPWAVHQEMEDMVRAGMSPAEVIAAATGTSADLLEIGDIGTIVAGKSADFIVLDANPLDDITNTRQIDAVYLRGSAIDREGLGARFGGASQ
;
A
#
# COMPACT_ATOMS: atom_id res chain seq x y z
N PRO A 1 7.89 -26.72 5.05
CA PRO A 1 7.55 -25.66 5.99
C PRO A 1 6.80 -24.56 5.24
N ASN A 2 5.62 -24.15 5.75
CA ASN A 2 4.88 -23.05 5.19
C ASN A 2 5.64 -21.76 5.54
N VAL A 3 6.47 -21.29 4.62
CA VAL A 3 7.18 -20.03 4.76
C VAL A 3 6.33 -18.93 4.11
N VAL A 4 6.11 -17.86 4.83
CA VAL A 4 5.48 -16.65 4.33
C VAL A 4 6.52 -15.53 4.36
N LEU A 5 6.67 -14.80 3.27
CA LEU A 5 7.55 -13.65 3.18
C LEU A 5 6.74 -12.35 3.27
N VAL A 6 7.14 -11.46 4.16
CA VAL A 6 6.69 -10.06 4.23
C VAL A 6 7.85 -9.20 3.70
N PRO A 7 7.76 -8.63 2.49
CA PRO A 7 8.93 -8.08 1.82
C PRO A 7 9.47 -6.79 2.45
N ASN A 8 8.60 -5.87 2.89
CA ASN A 8 9.00 -4.55 3.40
C ASN A 8 10.11 -3.94 2.56
N LEU A 9 9.81 -3.69 1.28
CA LEU A 9 10.83 -3.26 0.32
C LEU A 9 11.44 -1.91 0.71
N PRO A 10 12.75 -1.72 0.55
CA PRO A 10 13.33 -0.39 0.66
C PRO A 10 12.77 0.47 -0.47
N GLY A 11 12.53 1.75 -0.24
CA GLY A 11 12.06 2.64 -1.29
C GLY A 11 12.92 2.56 -2.56
N PRO A 12 12.36 2.81 -3.75
CA PRO A 12 12.98 2.52 -5.05
C PRO A 12 14.20 3.40 -5.35
N GLY A 13 14.48 4.40 -4.53
CA GLY A 13 15.65 5.26 -4.68
C GLY A 13 15.56 6.24 -5.85
N VAL A 14 14.39 6.37 -6.49
CA VAL A 14 14.10 7.40 -7.49
C VAL A 14 13.37 8.56 -6.86
N ALA A 15 13.47 9.74 -7.47
CA ALA A 15 12.63 10.87 -7.10
C ALA A 15 11.15 10.52 -7.40
N LEU A 16 10.30 10.66 -6.38
CA LEU A 16 8.86 10.36 -6.49
C LEU A 16 8.06 11.66 -6.66
N ASP A 17 7.00 11.60 -7.46
CA ASP A 17 5.96 12.62 -7.44
C ASP A 17 5.03 12.35 -6.25
N LEU A 18 5.00 13.28 -5.31
CA LEU A 18 4.17 13.24 -4.10
C LEU A 18 2.89 14.08 -4.24
N GLY A 19 2.59 14.63 -5.42
CA GLY A 19 1.44 15.49 -5.66
C GLY A 19 0.10 14.84 -5.28
N TRP A 20 0.01 13.52 -5.33
CA TRP A 20 -1.16 12.75 -4.91
C TRP A 20 -1.48 12.84 -3.40
N LEU A 21 -0.53 13.31 -2.57
CA LEU A 21 -0.75 13.58 -1.13
C LEU A 21 -1.42 14.95 -0.88
N SER A 22 -1.71 15.71 -1.93
CA SER A 22 -2.42 16.99 -1.81
C SER A 22 -3.78 16.76 -1.10
N GLY A 23 -4.07 17.61 -0.13
CA GLY A 23 -5.26 17.46 0.72
C GLY A 23 -5.13 16.46 1.87
N THR A 24 -4.10 15.59 1.87
CA THR A 24 -3.80 14.66 2.98
C THR A 24 -2.67 15.21 3.86
N VAL A 25 -1.69 15.86 3.24
CA VAL A 25 -0.54 16.47 3.91
C VAL A 25 -0.65 17.99 3.80
N PRO A 26 -0.34 18.78 4.85
CA PRO A 26 -0.30 20.24 4.78
C PRO A 26 0.59 20.74 3.63
N ALA A 27 0.14 21.75 2.89
CA ALA A 27 0.79 22.19 1.65
C ALA A 27 2.28 22.54 1.82
N GLY A 28 2.64 23.21 2.93
CA GLY A 28 4.04 23.53 3.24
C GLY A 28 4.90 22.30 3.43
N GLN A 29 4.41 21.32 4.20
CA GLN A 29 5.09 20.05 4.43
C GLN A 29 5.22 19.25 3.13
N LEU A 30 4.17 19.20 2.31
CA LEU A 30 4.20 18.52 1.01
C LEU A 30 5.25 19.14 0.09
N ALA A 31 5.33 20.48 0.05
CA ALA A 31 6.34 21.18 -0.74
C ALA A 31 7.77 20.84 -0.28
N GLU A 32 8.02 20.78 1.03
CA GLU A 32 9.32 20.38 1.59
C GLU A 32 9.64 18.91 1.24
N MET A 33 8.67 18.01 1.40
CA MET A 33 8.82 16.60 1.04
C MET A 33 9.13 16.42 -0.45
N GLN A 34 8.44 17.16 -1.32
CA GLN A 34 8.67 17.13 -2.77
C GLN A 34 10.04 17.69 -3.14
N ALA A 35 10.45 18.80 -2.54
CA ALA A 35 11.77 19.40 -2.76
C ALA A 35 12.93 18.50 -2.27
N ALA A 36 12.68 17.63 -1.29
CA ALA A 36 13.65 16.67 -0.80
C ALA A 36 13.82 15.44 -1.71
N GLN A 37 12.90 15.24 -2.67
CA GLN A 37 12.96 14.09 -3.58
C GLN A 37 14.18 14.19 -4.51
N ARG A 38 14.93 13.11 -4.58
CA ARG A 38 16.10 13.01 -5.47
C ARG A 38 16.43 11.55 -5.73
N ASP A 39 17.08 11.32 -6.85
CA ASP A 39 17.63 10.00 -7.16
C ASP A 39 18.77 9.66 -6.21
N ARG A 40 18.76 8.42 -5.76
CA ARG A 40 19.76 7.83 -4.85
C ARG A 40 20.28 6.51 -5.42
N PRO A 41 21.35 6.53 -6.25
CA PRO A 41 21.82 5.34 -6.99
C PRO A 41 22.08 4.11 -6.11
N ALA A 42 22.66 4.29 -4.94
CA ALA A 42 22.90 3.18 -4.02
C ALA A 42 21.58 2.56 -3.48
N ALA A 43 20.54 3.37 -3.27
CA ALA A 43 19.23 2.86 -2.89
C ALA A 43 18.54 2.16 -4.08
N GLN A 44 18.71 2.65 -5.30
CA GLN A 44 18.22 2.00 -6.53
C GLN A 44 18.84 0.61 -6.71
N GLU A 45 20.14 0.47 -6.47
CA GLU A 45 20.84 -0.81 -6.52
C GLU A 45 20.32 -1.78 -5.46
N SER A 46 20.19 -1.32 -4.21
CA SER A 46 19.64 -2.10 -3.11
C SER A 46 18.21 -2.56 -3.39
N PHE A 47 17.35 -1.65 -3.84
CA PHE A 47 16.00 -1.98 -4.27
C PHE A 47 16.00 -3.03 -5.38
N GLY A 48 16.82 -2.84 -6.41
CA GLY A 48 16.91 -3.78 -7.54
C GLY A 48 17.32 -5.20 -7.13
N ILE A 49 18.16 -5.35 -6.11
CA ILE A 49 18.53 -6.67 -5.58
C ILE A 49 17.31 -7.30 -4.89
N GLN A 50 16.62 -6.56 -4.01
CA GLN A 50 15.48 -7.08 -3.27
C GLN A 50 14.28 -7.36 -4.18
N ALA A 51 14.02 -6.49 -5.16
CA ALA A 51 12.98 -6.67 -6.16
C ALA A 51 13.16 -7.97 -6.97
N ARG A 52 14.39 -8.24 -7.42
CA ARG A 52 14.71 -9.50 -8.13
C ARG A 52 14.51 -10.73 -7.24
N ASN A 53 14.88 -10.64 -5.96
CA ASN A 53 14.67 -11.74 -5.01
C ASN A 53 13.18 -11.98 -4.74
N LEU A 54 12.40 -10.92 -4.52
CA LEU A 54 10.96 -11.00 -4.33
C LEU A 54 10.29 -11.63 -5.55
N ASN A 55 10.60 -11.16 -6.76
CA ASN A 55 10.05 -11.70 -8.00
C ASN A 55 10.37 -13.20 -8.14
N ARG A 56 11.62 -13.59 -7.87
CA ARG A 56 12.02 -14.99 -7.92
C ARG A 56 11.23 -15.83 -6.94
N LEU A 57 11.13 -15.42 -5.67
CA LEU A 57 10.43 -16.18 -4.64
C LEU A 57 8.93 -16.29 -4.95
N ASN A 58 8.30 -15.21 -5.44
CA ASN A 58 6.92 -15.23 -5.90
C ASN A 58 6.71 -16.25 -7.03
N ARG A 59 7.57 -16.24 -8.03
CA ARG A 59 7.51 -17.21 -9.15
C ARG A 59 7.81 -18.66 -8.75
N GLU A 60 8.55 -18.89 -7.69
CA GLU A 60 8.82 -20.21 -7.11
C GLU A 60 7.68 -20.67 -6.16
N GLY A 61 6.61 -19.87 -6.00
CA GLY A 61 5.42 -20.23 -5.24
C GLY A 61 5.55 -20.01 -3.74
N ILE A 62 6.52 -19.23 -3.29
CA ILE A 62 6.55 -18.79 -1.88
C ILE A 62 5.39 -17.84 -1.64
N THR A 63 4.65 -18.08 -0.58
CA THR A 63 3.55 -17.18 -0.17
C THR A 63 4.09 -15.80 0.20
N ILE A 64 3.62 -14.77 -0.48
CA ILE A 64 3.98 -13.37 -0.20
C ILE A 64 2.81 -12.71 0.52
N SER A 65 3.05 -12.17 1.70
CA SER A 65 2.14 -11.32 2.44
C SER A 65 2.54 -9.85 2.29
N PHE A 66 1.95 -8.96 3.06
CA PHE A 66 2.14 -7.51 2.91
C PHE A 66 2.60 -6.87 4.22
N GLY A 67 3.51 -5.91 4.13
CA GLY A 67 3.95 -5.08 5.24
C GLY A 67 4.79 -3.93 4.72
N THR A 68 4.82 -2.81 5.46
CA THR A 68 5.51 -1.59 5.04
C THR A 68 6.75 -1.26 5.87
N ASP A 69 6.80 -1.73 7.12
CA ASP A 69 7.76 -1.24 8.14
C ASP A 69 7.85 0.31 8.17
N GLY A 70 6.84 0.96 7.62
CA GLY A 70 6.76 2.41 7.46
C GLY A 70 5.90 3.07 8.53
N SER A 71 6.27 4.28 8.93
CA SER A 71 5.54 5.08 9.93
C SER A 71 4.51 6.04 9.32
N SER A 72 4.49 6.20 7.99
CA SER A 72 3.56 7.10 7.32
C SER A 72 2.27 6.36 6.88
N PRO A 73 1.09 7.00 6.98
CA PRO A 73 -0.18 6.38 6.58
C PRO A 73 -0.23 5.99 5.10
N TRP A 74 0.52 6.67 4.24
CA TRP A 74 0.56 6.43 2.80
C TRP A 74 1.60 5.37 2.39
N ALA A 75 2.40 4.84 3.33
CA ALA A 75 3.40 3.82 3.04
C ALA A 75 2.78 2.56 2.42
N VAL A 76 1.52 2.24 2.75
CA VAL A 76 0.80 1.10 2.18
C VAL A 76 0.67 1.20 0.66
N HIS A 77 0.36 2.37 0.12
CA HIS A 77 0.25 2.57 -1.33
C HIS A 77 1.63 2.50 -2.00
N GLN A 78 2.67 3.02 -1.34
CA GLN A 78 4.03 2.97 -1.85
C GLN A 78 4.56 1.53 -1.91
N GLU A 79 4.34 0.74 -0.86
CA GLU A 79 4.75 -0.67 -0.85
C GLU A 79 4.03 -1.48 -1.93
N MET A 80 2.73 -1.24 -2.16
CA MET A 80 2.00 -1.88 -3.26
C MET A 80 2.63 -1.57 -4.62
N GLU A 81 3.00 -0.31 -4.88
CA GLU A 81 3.71 0.06 -6.10
C GLU A 81 5.07 -0.61 -6.21
N ASP A 82 5.82 -0.65 -5.12
CA ASP A 82 7.15 -1.22 -5.10
C ASP A 82 7.13 -2.75 -5.30
N MET A 83 6.10 -3.44 -4.81
CA MET A 83 5.87 -4.86 -5.09
C MET A 83 5.52 -5.09 -6.58
N VAL A 84 4.70 -4.23 -7.19
CA VAL A 84 4.43 -4.30 -8.64
C VAL A 84 5.70 -3.98 -9.43
N ARG A 85 6.45 -2.98 -9.03
CA ARG A 85 7.76 -2.62 -9.62
C ARG A 85 8.77 -3.76 -9.51
N ALA A 86 8.68 -4.57 -8.46
CA ALA A 86 9.46 -5.79 -8.28
C ALA A 86 9.03 -6.94 -9.19
N GLY A 87 7.90 -6.84 -9.89
CA GLY A 87 7.42 -7.79 -10.89
C GLY A 87 6.24 -8.66 -10.47
N MET A 88 5.59 -8.37 -9.36
CA MET A 88 4.30 -8.97 -9.02
C MET A 88 3.18 -8.30 -9.83
N SER A 89 2.13 -9.04 -10.16
CA SER A 89 0.94 -8.43 -10.74
C SER A 89 0.14 -7.64 -9.70
N PRO A 90 -0.63 -6.60 -10.11
CA PRO A 90 -1.51 -5.90 -9.18
C PRO A 90 -2.46 -6.81 -8.40
N ALA A 91 -2.98 -7.86 -9.05
CA ALA A 91 -3.85 -8.84 -8.40
C ALA A 91 -3.16 -9.61 -7.27
N GLU A 92 -1.90 -10.05 -7.48
CA GLU A 92 -1.09 -10.72 -6.46
C GLU A 92 -0.80 -9.77 -5.29
N VAL A 93 -0.50 -8.50 -5.57
CA VAL A 93 -0.23 -7.49 -4.53
C VAL A 93 -1.48 -7.21 -3.70
N ILE A 94 -2.65 -7.06 -4.32
CA ILE A 94 -3.91 -6.86 -3.60
C ILE A 94 -4.23 -8.10 -2.75
N ALA A 95 -4.08 -9.30 -3.28
CA ALA A 95 -4.26 -10.53 -2.52
C ALA A 95 -3.31 -10.61 -1.32
N ALA A 96 -2.02 -10.26 -1.52
CA ALA A 96 -1.03 -10.19 -0.45
C ALA A 96 -1.44 -9.21 0.65
N ALA A 97 -1.95 -8.03 0.28
CA ALA A 97 -2.35 -6.96 1.20
C ALA A 97 -3.70 -7.20 1.91
N THR A 98 -4.46 -8.21 1.50
CA THR A 98 -5.80 -8.50 2.03
C THR A 98 -5.90 -9.95 2.54
N GLY A 99 -6.32 -10.86 1.69
CA GLY A 99 -6.60 -12.26 2.06
C GLY A 99 -5.39 -12.96 2.65
N THR A 100 -4.23 -12.89 1.98
CA THR A 100 -3.01 -13.57 2.44
C THR A 100 -2.52 -13.02 3.79
N SER A 101 -2.62 -11.70 4.00
CA SER A 101 -2.28 -11.09 5.29
C SER A 101 -3.26 -11.50 6.41
N ALA A 102 -4.56 -11.60 6.11
CA ALA A 102 -5.55 -12.09 7.06
C ALA A 102 -5.27 -13.55 7.45
N ASP A 103 -4.92 -14.39 6.49
CA ASP A 103 -4.56 -15.79 6.72
C ASP A 103 -3.28 -15.91 7.56
N LEU A 104 -2.25 -15.10 7.27
CA LEU A 104 -1.00 -15.04 8.05
C LEU A 104 -1.25 -14.69 9.52
N LEU A 105 -2.18 -13.75 9.76
CA LEU A 105 -2.54 -13.27 11.09
C LEU A 105 -3.60 -14.16 11.77
N GLU A 106 -4.06 -15.21 11.11
CA GLU A 106 -5.11 -16.11 11.58
C GLU A 106 -6.45 -15.40 11.89
N ILE A 107 -6.76 -14.32 11.14
CA ILE A 107 -7.99 -13.55 11.26
C ILE A 107 -8.99 -14.04 10.20
N GLY A 108 -9.77 -15.05 10.52
CA GLY A 108 -10.60 -15.79 9.56
C GLY A 108 -11.81 -15.05 9.01
N ASP A 109 -12.23 -13.95 9.63
CA ASP A 109 -13.46 -13.21 9.30
C ASP A 109 -13.27 -11.95 8.45
N ILE A 110 -12.04 -11.65 8.02
CA ILE A 110 -11.69 -10.50 7.16
C ILE A 110 -10.88 -10.92 5.93
N GLY A 111 -10.41 -9.96 5.16
CA GLY A 111 -9.44 -10.12 4.06
C GLY A 111 -10.04 -10.52 2.72
N THR A 112 -11.31 -10.99 2.68
CA THR A 112 -12.01 -11.35 1.44
C THR A 112 -13.48 -10.97 1.51
N ILE A 113 -14.07 -10.57 0.36
CA ILE A 113 -15.48 -10.20 0.27
C ILE A 113 -16.29 -11.46 -0.06
N VAL A 114 -16.69 -12.19 1.00
CA VAL A 114 -17.56 -13.38 0.88
C VAL A 114 -18.63 -13.37 1.97
N ALA A 115 -19.76 -14.03 1.72
CA ALA A 115 -20.86 -14.10 2.68
C ALA A 115 -20.36 -14.73 4.02
N GLY A 116 -20.75 -14.10 5.13
CA GLY A 116 -20.39 -14.54 6.49
C GLY A 116 -19.14 -13.89 7.06
N LYS A 117 -18.36 -13.15 6.27
CA LYS A 117 -17.22 -12.35 6.75
C LYS A 117 -17.64 -10.92 7.10
N SER A 118 -16.77 -10.23 7.83
CA SER A 118 -16.93 -8.81 8.12
C SER A 118 -16.91 -7.98 6.84
N ALA A 119 -17.81 -7.03 6.73
CA ALA A 119 -17.89 -6.14 5.58
C ALA A 119 -16.90 -4.96 5.74
N ASP A 120 -15.61 -5.28 5.73
CA ASP A 120 -14.49 -4.34 5.77
C ASP A 120 -13.92 -4.23 4.36
N PHE A 121 -14.20 -3.12 3.68
CA PHE A 121 -13.73 -2.92 2.30
C PHE A 121 -13.64 -1.43 1.94
N ILE A 122 -12.89 -1.15 0.90
CA ILE A 122 -12.81 0.16 0.25
C ILE A 122 -13.42 0.11 -1.14
N VAL A 123 -14.04 1.20 -1.55
CA VAL A 123 -14.48 1.45 -2.93
C VAL A 123 -13.50 2.41 -3.56
N LEU A 124 -13.07 2.10 -4.77
CA LEU A 124 -12.09 2.90 -5.52
C LEU A 124 -12.76 3.49 -6.78
N ASP A 125 -12.37 4.70 -7.16
CA ASP A 125 -12.88 5.37 -8.37
C ASP A 125 -12.32 4.75 -9.67
N ALA A 126 -11.21 4.02 -9.58
CA ALA A 126 -10.58 3.38 -10.74
C ALA A 126 -10.09 1.96 -10.40
N ASN A 127 -9.93 1.14 -11.43
CA ASN A 127 -9.56 -0.26 -11.28
C ASN A 127 -8.07 -0.42 -10.90
N PRO A 128 -7.75 -0.93 -9.71
CA PRO A 128 -6.37 -1.12 -9.27
C PRO A 128 -5.65 -2.27 -9.99
N LEU A 129 -6.38 -3.11 -10.74
CA LEU A 129 -5.76 -4.16 -11.56
C LEU A 129 -5.17 -3.61 -12.85
N ASP A 130 -5.65 -2.45 -13.33
CA ASP A 130 -5.10 -1.77 -14.50
C ASP A 130 -3.86 -0.94 -14.12
N ASP A 131 -3.91 -0.30 -12.94
CA ASP A 131 -2.80 0.46 -12.36
C ASP A 131 -2.91 0.41 -10.83
N ILE A 132 -1.91 -0.12 -10.16
CA ILE A 132 -1.90 -0.25 -8.70
C ILE A 132 -2.00 1.11 -7.98
N THR A 133 -1.58 2.21 -8.61
CA THR A 133 -1.72 3.56 -8.06
C THR A 133 -3.17 3.99 -7.88
N ASN A 134 -4.12 3.33 -8.56
CA ASN A 134 -5.55 3.55 -8.38
C ASN A 134 -6.05 3.18 -6.97
N THR A 135 -5.28 2.43 -6.18
CA THR A 135 -5.56 2.21 -4.75
C THR A 135 -5.60 3.52 -3.95
N ARG A 136 -5.04 4.60 -4.46
CA ARG A 136 -5.06 5.95 -3.86
C ARG A 136 -6.38 6.68 -4.08
N GLN A 137 -7.16 6.27 -5.08
CA GLN A 137 -8.42 6.89 -5.49
C GLN A 137 -9.59 6.28 -4.71
N ILE A 138 -9.64 6.59 -3.40
CA ILE A 138 -10.61 6.02 -2.48
C ILE A 138 -11.89 6.86 -2.49
N ASP A 139 -12.98 6.32 -3.02
CA ASP A 139 -14.32 6.88 -2.95
C ASP A 139 -14.93 6.67 -1.56
N ALA A 140 -15.05 5.43 -1.11
CA ALA A 140 -15.67 5.10 0.17
C ALA A 140 -14.89 4.04 0.96
N VAL A 141 -15.03 4.09 2.28
CA VAL A 141 -14.47 3.11 3.22
C VAL A 141 -15.59 2.56 4.08
N TYR A 142 -15.67 1.25 4.20
CA TYR A 142 -16.62 0.55 5.05
C TYR A 142 -15.88 -0.26 6.11
N LEU A 143 -16.32 -0.14 7.34
CA LEU A 143 -15.85 -0.92 8.48
C LEU A 143 -17.05 -1.62 9.14
N ARG A 144 -17.03 -2.93 9.13
CA ARG A 144 -18.12 -3.78 9.66
C ARG A 144 -19.49 -3.40 9.07
N GLY A 145 -19.51 -3.12 7.78
CA GLY A 145 -20.71 -2.72 7.04
C GLY A 145 -21.17 -1.26 7.22
N SER A 146 -20.49 -0.48 8.05
CA SER A 146 -20.80 0.93 8.25
C SER A 146 -19.85 1.81 7.43
N ALA A 147 -20.42 2.76 6.68
CA ALA A 147 -19.62 3.74 5.96
C ALA A 147 -18.88 4.66 6.94
N ILE A 148 -17.62 4.93 6.67
CA ILE A 148 -16.79 5.85 7.45
C ILE A 148 -16.97 7.27 6.90
N ASP A 149 -17.31 8.21 7.79
CA ASP A 149 -17.35 9.64 7.47
C ASP A 149 -15.91 10.19 7.31
N ARG A 150 -15.36 10.07 6.11
CA ARG A 150 -14.00 10.51 5.79
C ARG A 150 -13.86 12.03 5.82
N GLU A 151 -14.92 12.76 5.41
CA GLU A 151 -14.93 14.24 5.44
C GLU A 151 -14.91 14.75 6.87
N GLY A 152 -15.76 14.20 7.73
CA GLY A 152 -15.78 14.54 9.15
C GLY A 152 -14.46 14.22 9.86
N LEU A 153 -13.82 13.08 9.52
CA LEU A 153 -12.49 12.75 10.03
C LEU A 153 -11.44 13.76 9.52
N GLY A 154 -11.47 14.11 8.24
CA GLY A 154 -10.57 15.10 7.65
C GLY A 154 -10.74 16.48 8.32
N ALA A 155 -11.96 16.92 8.52
CA ALA A 155 -12.25 18.18 9.22
C ALA A 155 -11.76 18.18 10.67
N ARG A 156 -11.89 17.04 11.37
CA ARG A 156 -11.50 16.89 12.78
C ARG A 156 -9.99 16.83 12.98
N PHE A 157 -9.27 16.16 12.08
CA PHE A 157 -7.83 15.88 12.25
C PHE A 157 -6.94 16.65 11.28
N GLY A 158 -7.46 17.09 10.13
CA GLY A 158 -6.71 17.88 9.14
C GLY A 158 -6.42 19.33 9.56
N GLY A 159 -7.16 19.85 10.57
CA GLY A 159 -6.94 21.18 11.12
C GLY A 159 -5.98 21.28 12.31
N ALA A 160 -5.38 20.17 12.73
CA ALA A 160 -4.56 20.11 13.96
C ALA A 160 -3.08 20.48 13.76
N SER A 161 -2.75 21.20 12.69
CA SER A 161 -1.40 21.76 12.44
C SER A 161 -1.50 23.28 12.28
N GLN A 162 -1.74 23.99 13.39
CA GLN A 162 -1.37 25.40 13.53
C GLN A 162 -0.13 25.51 14.42
#